data_b494e298c56a20cfd07d1caacf206a04
#
_entry.id   b494e298c56a20cfd07d1caacf206a04
#
_cell.length_a   1.000
_cell.length_b   1.000
_cell.length_c   1.000
_cell.angle_alpha   90.00
_cell.angle_beta   90.00
_cell.angle_gamma   90.00
#
_symmetry.space_group_name_H-M   'P 1'
#
loop_
_entity.id
_entity.type
_entity.pdbx_description
1 polymer ?
#
loop_
_entity_poly.entity_id
_entity_poly.type
_entity_poly.pdbx_seq_one_letter_code
_entity_poly.pdbx_strand_id
1 'polypeptide(L)'
;MWLEVCALSYQGKYREKNEDNLYFCKKYMSEKQNDFFEYKKLSVRRKNIAFAVFDGMGGYQFGERASFLAVQNFKYFYGKYNNDFLEEFIEDTNKMICHENKKRNCNMGTTTAILLIYQNKIIVCNVGDSKVYRVNKSSIQKLTQDHTMVEIMLRSKLIEKPLAENHPHKNVLTQYLGMEETILQPFICEYEKMQYGDIFLLCSDGLTEKNSEQQLFDMINQKHSAKQIAKNLIIASIDKKTKDNITLIVLKVGKGIF
;
A
#
# COMPACT_ATOMS: atom_id res chain seq x y z
N MET A 1 -0.93 -16.60 17.77
CA MET A 1 0.01 -15.90 16.85
C MET A 1 0.12 -14.45 17.26
N TRP A 2 1.24 -13.85 17.00
CA TRP A 2 1.49 -12.42 17.16
C TRP A 2 2.13 -11.86 15.89
N LEU A 3 2.05 -10.55 15.73
CA LEU A 3 2.67 -9.81 14.63
C LEU A 3 3.73 -8.89 15.18
N GLU A 4 4.89 -8.89 14.58
CA GLU A 4 5.88 -7.84 14.70
C GLU A 4 5.72 -6.93 13.50
N VAL A 5 5.37 -5.67 13.73
CA VAL A 5 5.01 -4.74 12.66
C VAL A 5 5.86 -3.49 12.73
N CYS A 6 6.37 -3.07 11.58
CA CYS A 6 7.07 -1.80 11.42
C CYS A 6 6.48 -1.05 10.24
N ALA A 7 6.09 0.19 10.46
CA ALA A 7 5.63 1.11 9.44
C ALA A 7 6.64 2.25 9.28
N LEU A 8 6.96 2.58 8.06
CA LEU A 8 7.90 3.61 7.66
C LEU A 8 7.36 4.38 6.46
N SER A 9 7.40 5.71 6.52
CA SER A 9 7.23 6.57 5.36
C SER A 9 8.37 7.57 5.33
N TYR A 10 8.94 7.79 4.17
CA TYR A 10 10.08 8.66 3.94
C TYR A 10 9.82 9.55 2.73
N GLN A 11 9.94 10.86 2.93
CA GLN A 11 9.69 11.85 1.88
C GLN A 11 10.59 11.64 0.63
N GLY A 12 11.79 11.12 0.83
CA GLY A 12 12.79 11.07 -0.24
C GLY A 12 13.61 12.36 -0.35
N LYS A 13 14.65 12.32 -1.19
CA LYS A 13 15.56 13.45 -1.38
C LYS A 13 15.13 14.43 -2.49
N TYR A 14 14.21 14.01 -3.34
CA TYR A 14 13.86 14.70 -4.58
C TYR A 14 12.46 15.32 -4.57
N ARG A 15 11.63 14.95 -3.62
CA ARG A 15 10.27 15.49 -3.44
C ARG A 15 10.29 16.61 -2.39
N GLU A 16 9.50 17.65 -2.61
CA GLU A 16 9.35 18.75 -1.65
C GLU A 16 8.43 18.36 -0.48
N LYS A 17 7.54 17.42 -0.72
CA LYS A 17 6.55 16.92 0.26
C LYS A 17 6.49 15.41 0.22
N ASN A 18 5.94 14.83 1.27
CA ASN A 18 5.49 13.45 1.25
C ASN A 18 4.00 13.43 0.90
N GLU A 19 3.68 12.91 -0.28
CA GLU A 19 2.31 12.74 -0.76
C GLU A 19 1.72 11.39 -0.34
N ASP A 20 2.56 10.47 0.17
CA ASP A 20 2.12 9.19 0.71
C ASP A 20 1.47 9.35 2.08
N ASN A 21 0.63 8.39 2.43
CA ASN A 21 0.10 8.19 3.77
C ASN A 21 -0.04 6.71 4.08
N LEU A 22 -0.28 6.38 5.35
CA LEU A 22 -0.47 5.01 5.79
C LEU A 22 -1.43 4.93 6.97
N TYR A 23 -2.06 3.76 7.14
CA TYR A 23 -2.82 3.43 8.34
C TYR A 23 -2.15 2.31 9.12
N PHE A 24 -1.74 2.62 10.34
CA PHE A 24 -1.04 1.72 11.24
C PHE A 24 -1.60 1.80 12.66
N CYS A 25 -2.36 0.79 13.09
CA CYS A 25 -2.85 0.69 14.47
C CYS A 25 -3.55 1.98 14.96
N LYS A 26 -4.43 2.55 14.17
CA LYS A 26 -5.16 3.81 14.40
C LYS A 26 -4.32 5.08 14.26
N LYS A 27 -3.05 4.97 13.91
CA LYS A 27 -2.16 6.09 13.57
C LYS A 27 -2.09 6.25 12.06
N TYR A 28 -1.86 7.46 11.62
CA TYR A 28 -1.62 7.87 10.24
C TYR A 28 -0.90 9.21 10.25
N MET A 29 -0.36 9.64 9.12
CA MET A 29 0.35 10.91 8.99
C MET A 29 -0.64 12.08 8.87
N SER A 30 -0.27 13.21 9.46
CA SER A 30 -0.96 14.48 9.14
C SER A 30 -0.56 14.96 7.74
N GLU A 31 -1.40 15.80 7.12
CA GLU A 31 -1.19 16.33 5.76
C GLU A 31 0.16 17.05 5.56
N LYS A 32 0.78 17.53 6.65
CA LYS A 32 2.06 18.25 6.60
C LYS A 32 3.24 17.44 7.12
N GLN A 33 3.03 16.18 7.41
CA GLN A 33 4.08 15.32 7.95
C GLN A 33 4.86 14.66 6.82
N ASN A 34 6.19 14.77 6.85
CA ASN A 34 7.06 14.26 5.79
C ASN A 34 7.58 12.85 6.06
N ASP A 35 7.80 12.50 7.33
CA ASP A 35 8.33 11.20 7.69
C ASP A 35 7.51 10.54 8.79
N PHE A 36 7.45 9.21 8.77
CA PHE A 36 6.77 8.41 9.78
C PHE A 36 7.57 7.19 10.15
N PHE A 37 7.62 6.89 11.44
CA PHE A 37 8.21 5.66 11.93
C PHE A 37 7.43 5.15 13.14
N GLU A 38 6.94 3.92 13.03
CA GLU A 38 6.29 3.20 14.15
C GLU A 38 6.69 1.72 14.15
N TYR A 39 6.84 1.20 15.34
CA TYR A 39 7.13 -0.22 15.56
C TYR A 39 6.24 -0.75 16.68
N LYS A 40 5.63 -1.92 16.48
CA LYS A 40 4.75 -2.52 17.46
C LYS A 40 4.73 -4.04 17.37
N LYS A 41 4.53 -4.70 18.51
CA LYS A 41 4.14 -6.11 18.58
C LYS A 41 2.66 -6.20 18.95
N LEU A 42 1.91 -7.03 18.23
CA LEU A 42 0.45 -7.14 18.33
C LEU A 42 0.05 -8.59 18.52
N SER A 43 -0.86 -8.86 19.46
CA SER A 43 -1.55 -10.15 19.54
C SER A 43 -2.67 -10.19 18.51
N VAL A 44 -2.75 -11.28 17.72
CA VAL A 44 -3.79 -11.48 16.69
C VAL A 44 -5.05 -12.15 17.27
N ARG A 45 -5.10 -12.45 18.58
CA ARG A 45 -6.23 -13.13 19.19
C ARG A 45 -7.52 -12.33 19.06
N ARG A 46 -8.47 -12.82 18.25
CA ARG A 46 -9.87 -12.32 18.13
C ARG A 46 -9.99 -10.82 17.81
N LYS A 47 -8.99 -10.23 17.15
CA LYS A 47 -9.02 -8.81 16.75
C LYS A 47 -9.02 -8.72 15.24
N ASN A 48 -9.86 -7.86 14.73
CA ASN A 48 -9.74 -7.39 13.36
C ASN A 48 -8.60 -6.37 13.33
N ILE A 49 -7.64 -6.54 12.45
CA ILE A 49 -6.48 -5.68 12.33
C ILE A 49 -6.37 -5.25 10.88
N ALA A 50 -6.19 -3.94 10.65
CA ALA A 50 -6.02 -3.38 9.33
C ALA A 50 -4.71 -2.60 9.23
N PHE A 51 -4.13 -2.67 8.03
CA PHE A 51 -3.00 -1.87 7.58
C PHE A 51 -3.31 -1.37 6.16
N ALA A 52 -2.92 -0.16 5.86
CA ALA A 52 -3.11 0.39 4.52
C ALA A 52 -1.98 1.36 4.15
N VAL A 53 -1.70 1.45 2.86
CA VAL A 53 -0.82 2.44 2.24
C VAL A 53 -1.62 3.19 1.20
N PHE A 54 -1.40 4.50 1.12
CA PHE A 54 -2.04 5.43 0.20
C PHE A 54 -0.95 6.26 -0.45
N ASP A 55 -0.80 6.17 -1.76
CA ASP A 55 0.15 6.91 -2.55
C ASP A 55 -0.59 8.05 -3.24
N GLY A 56 -0.31 9.28 -2.79
CA GLY A 56 -0.98 10.48 -3.24
C GLY A 56 -0.38 11.02 -4.51
N MET A 57 -1.23 11.44 -5.44
CA MET A 57 -0.80 12.05 -6.70
C MET A 57 -1.63 13.29 -6.99
N GLY A 58 -0.99 14.32 -7.52
CA GLY A 58 -1.67 15.59 -7.79
C GLY A 58 -1.07 16.36 -8.96
N GLY A 59 -0.21 15.75 -9.77
CA GLY A 59 0.45 16.38 -10.90
C GLY A 59 1.44 17.48 -10.51
N TYR A 60 1.06 18.45 -9.71
CA TYR A 60 1.89 19.49 -9.09
C TYR A 60 1.32 19.98 -7.75
N GLN A 61 0.10 19.55 -7.36
CA GLN A 61 -0.55 20.08 -6.15
C GLN A 61 -1.49 19.07 -5.52
N PHE A 62 -1.44 18.96 -4.17
CA PHE A 62 -2.44 18.33 -3.32
C PHE A 62 -2.46 16.78 -3.28
N GLY A 63 -1.43 16.05 -3.73
CA GLY A 63 -1.35 14.60 -3.54
C GLY A 63 -1.40 14.21 -2.07
N GLU A 64 -0.69 14.96 -1.21
CA GLU A 64 -0.72 14.81 0.25
C GLU A 64 -2.12 14.98 0.85
N ARG A 65 -2.94 15.82 0.24
CA ARG A 65 -4.33 16.03 0.65
C ARG A 65 -5.20 14.84 0.28
N ALA A 66 -5.04 14.28 -0.92
CA ALA A 66 -5.82 13.13 -1.37
C ALA A 66 -5.55 11.90 -0.49
N SER A 67 -4.28 11.55 -0.25
CA SER A 67 -3.91 10.44 0.62
C SER A 67 -4.33 10.66 2.08
N PHE A 68 -4.29 11.90 2.56
CA PHE A 68 -4.78 12.25 3.90
C PHE A 68 -6.29 12.09 4.03
N LEU A 69 -7.09 12.53 3.06
CA LEU A 69 -8.53 12.31 3.04
C LEU A 69 -8.87 10.82 3.03
N ALA A 70 -8.18 10.05 2.20
CA ALA A 70 -8.39 8.60 2.10
C ALA A 70 -8.11 7.89 3.42
N VAL A 71 -6.98 8.18 4.09
CA VAL A 71 -6.65 7.53 5.36
C VAL A 71 -7.60 7.94 6.51
N GLN A 72 -8.08 9.18 6.53
CA GLN A 72 -9.10 9.61 7.50
C GLN A 72 -10.41 8.86 7.30
N ASN A 73 -10.85 8.73 6.05
CA ASN A 73 -12.06 8.01 5.72
C ASN A 73 -11.91 6.51 6.00
N PHE A 74 -10.75 5.91 5.69
CA PHE A 74 -10.47 4.52 6.04
C PHE A 74 -10.58 4.26 7.55
N LYS A 75 -10.05 5.15 8.38
CA LYS A 75 -10.19 5.05 9.84
C LYS A 75 -11.65 5.08 10.30
N TYR A 76 -12.49 5.91 9.66
CA TYR A 76 -13.91 5.99 9.98
C TYR A 76 -14.64 4.69 9.61
N PHE A 77 -14.46 4.19 8.40
CA PHE A 77 -15.09 2.95 7.93
C PHE A 77 -14.58 1.72 8.70
N TYR A 78 -13.29 1.63 8.94
CA TYR A 78 -12.72 0.53 9.72
C TYR A 78 -13.30 0.43 11.14
N GLY A 79 -13.73 1.53 11.72
CA GLY A 79 -14.43 1.55 13.02
C GLY A 79 -15.85 0.98 12.98
N LYS A 80 -16.47 0.91 11.78
CA LYS A 80 -17.87 0.46 11.55
C LYS A 80 -17.94 -0.88 10.82
N TYR A 81 -16.91 -1.67 10.86
CA TYR A 81 -16.72 -2.88 10.08
C TYR A 81 -18.01 -3.70 9.85
N ASN A 82 -18.43 -3.83 8.58
CA ASN A 82 -19.45 -4.72 8.04
C ASN A 82 -18.85 -5.53 6.88
N ASN A 83 -19.64 -6.39 6.22
CA ASN A 83 -19.12 -7.23 5.13
C ASN A 83 -18.73 -6.44 3.89
N ASP A 84 -19.39 -5.31 3.62
CA ASP A 84 -19.25 -4.53 2.39
C ASP A 84 -18.42 -3.23 2.61
N PHE A 85 -17.75 -3.11 3.78
CA PHE A 85 -17.12 -1.86 4.16
C PHE A 85 -15.99 -1.42 3.21
N LEU A 86 -15.35 -2.35 2.50
CA LEU A 86 -14.28 -2.00 1.56
C LEU A 86 -14.83 -1.30 0.32
N GLU A 87 -15.91 -1.84 -0.25
CA GLU A 87 -16.59 -1.25 -1.39
C GLU A 87 -17.17 0.11 -1.02
N GLU A 88 -17.87 0.20 0.13
CA GLU A 88 -18.41 1.45 0.66
C GLU A 88 -17.30 2.48 0.90
N PHE A 89 -16.17 2.06 1.48
CA PHE A 89 -15.00 2.92 1.69
C PHE A 89 -14.45 3.46 0.36
N ILE A 90 -14.28 2.61 -0.65
CA ILE A 90 -13.74 3.01 -1.96
C ILE A 90 -14.67 4.02 -2.63
N GLU A 91 -15.97 3.72 -2.66
CA GLU A 91 -16.97 4.58 -3.31
C GLU A 91 -17.06 5.95 -2.62
N ASP A 92 -17.18 5.96 -1.30
CA ASP A 92 -17.32 7.19 -0.52
C ASP A 92 -16.03 8.05 -0.56
N THR A 93 -14.86 7.40 -0.48
CA THR A 93 -13.58 8.10 -0.60
C THR A 93 -13.40 8.72 -1.99
N ASN A 94 -13.77 7.98 -3.05
CA ASN A 94 -13.73 8.52 -4.41
C ASN A 94 -14.60 9.77 -4.53
N LYS A 95 -15.86 9.70 -4.10
CA LYS A 95 -16.78 10.85 -4.08
C LYS A 95 -16.23 12.04 -3.30
N MET A 96 -15.64 11.78 -2.14
CA MET A 96 -15.07 12.81 -1.28
C MET A 96 -13.89 13.53 -1.96
N ILE A 97 -12.98 12.80 -2.59
CA ILE A 97 -11.83 13.39 -3.31
C ILE A 97 -12.32 14.14 -4.55
N CYS A 98 -13.25 13.58 -5.33
CA CYS A 98 -13.84 14.28 -6.48
C CYS A 98 -14.54 15.59 -6.08
N HIS A 99 -15.25 15.60 -4.95
CA HIS A 99 -15.85 16.84 -4.42
C HIS A 99 -14.79 17.88 -4.07
N GLU A 100 -13.71 17.46 -3.39
CA GLU A 100 -12.61 18.36 -3.04
C GLU A 100 -11.87 18.86 -4.28
N ASN A 101 -11.71 18.03 -5.33
CA ASN A 101 -11.16 18.43 -6.64
C ASN A 101 -11.97 19.56 -7.28
N LYS A 102 -13.30 19.41 -7.33
CA LYS A 102 -14.20 20.47 -7.85
C LYS A 102 -14.09 21.76 -7.06
N LYS A 103 -14.08 21.66 -5.73
CA LYS A 103 -13.97 22.82 -4.84
C LYS A 103 -12.67 23.58 -5.00
N ARG A 104 -11.55 22.89 -5.25
CA ARG A 104 -10.22 23.48 -5.38
C ARG A 104 -9.81 23.77 -6.82
N ASN A 105 -10.61 23.35 -7.78
CA ASN A 105 -10.28 23.38 -9.21
C ASN A 105 -8.92 22.71 -9.48
N CYS A 106 -8.74 21.50 -8.97
CA CYS A 106 -7.54 20.69 -9.12
C CYS A 106 -7.88 19.26 -9.52
N ASN A 107 -6.84 18.44 -9.76
CA ASN A 107 -6.99 17.03 -10.11
C ASN A 107 -6.03 16.21 -9.25
N MET A 108 -6.38 16.00 -7.99
CA MET A 108 -5.66 15.14 -7.06
C MET A 108 -6.31 13.78 -6.96
N GLY A 109 -5.53 12.78 -6.64
CA GLY A 109 -6.00 11.42 -6.40
C GLY A 109 -5.06 10.67 -5.48
N THR A 110 -5.41 9.43 -5.16
CA THR A 110 -4.53 8.54 -4.40
C THR A 110 -4.80 7.09 -4.75
N THR A 111 -3.77 6.26 -4.66
CA THR A 111 -3.94 4.81 -4.64
C THR A 111 -4.41 4.35 -3.27
N THR A 112 -4.74 3.08 -3.13
CA THR A 112 -4.84 2.39 -1.84
C THR A 112 -4.44 0.94 -1.97
N ALA A 113 -3.68 0.44 -1.00
CA ALA A 113 -3.40 -0.99 -0.80
C ALA A 113 -3.66 -1.35 0.67
N ILE A 114 -4.61 -2.23 0.90
CA ILE A 114 -5.14 -2.57 2.22
C ILE A 114 -4.91 -4.04 2.50
N LEU A 115 -4.44 -4.36 3.69
CA LEU A 115 -4.38 -5.71 4.26
C LEU A 115 -5.22 -5.76 5.51
N LEU A 116 -6.23 -6.62 5.50
CA LEU A 116 -7.07 -6.91 6.66
C LEU A 116 -6.80 -8.32 7.17
N ILE A 117 -6.71 -8.44 8.48
CA ILE A 117 -6.73 -9.71 9.19
C ILE A 117 -8.08 -9.77 9.93
N TYR A 118 -9.00 -10.57 9.40
CA TYR A 118 -10.36 -10.68 9.88
C TYR A 118 -10.74 -12.13 10.12
N GLN A 119 -11.16 -12.50 11.32
CA GLN A 119 -11.55 -13.87 11.68
C GLN A 119 -10.54 -14.94 11.21
N ASN A 120 -9.25 -14.67 11.32
CA ASN A 120 -8.14 -15.49 10.83
C ASN A 120 -7.99 -15.58 9.29
N LYS A 121 -8.76 -14.84 8.51
CA LYS A 121 -8.60 -14.70 7.07
C LYS A 121 -7.77 -13.47 6.75
N ILE A 122 -7.15 -13.48 5.59
CA ILE A 122 -6.46 -12.32 5.02
C ILE A 122 -7.32 -11.81 3.88
N ILE A 123 -7.71 -10.55 3.94
CA ILE A 123 -8.40 -9.86 2.86
C ILE A 123 -7.49 -8.75 2.37
N VAL A 124 -7.28 -8.71 1.06
CA VAL A 124 -6.51 -7.67 0.39
C VAL A 124 -7.43 -6.88 -0.51
N CYS A 125 -7.33 -5.55 -0.45
CA CYS A 125 -8.04 -4.66 -1.36
C CYS A 125 -7.05 -3.65 -1.92
N ASN A 126 -7.12 -3.36 -3.22
CA ASN A 126 -6.40 -2.23 -3.79
C ASN A 126 -7.16 -1.51 -4.91
N VAL A 127 -6.85 -0.22 -5.06
CA VAL A 127 -7.11 0.61 -6.23
C VAL A 127 -5.81 1.36 -6.53
N GLY A 128 -5.35 1.29 -7.78
CA GLY A 128 -4.04 1.81 -8.20
C GLY A 128 -2.97 0.73 -8.21
N ASP A 129 -1.72 1.12 -8.00
CA ASP A 129 -0.53 0.27 -8.13
C ASP A 129 0.32 0.15 -6.86
N SER A 130 -0.13 0.67 -5.73
CA SER A 130 0.41 0.30 -4.43
C SER A 130 0.18 -1.19 -4.17
N LYS A 131 1.13 -1.84 -3.52
CA LYS A 131 1.21 -3.30 -3.51
C LYS A 131 1.14 -3.92 -2.12
N VAL A 132 0.60 -5.14 -2.07
CA VAL A 132 0.70 -6.06 -0.93
C VAL A 132 1.39 -7.33 -1.39
N TYR A 133 2.45 -7.71 -0.69
CA TYR A 133 3.17 -8.97 -0.90
C TYR A 133 3.05 -9.88 0.30
N ARG A 134 3.02 -11.19 0.05
CA ARG A 134 3.27 -12.25 1.04
C ARG A 134 4.59 -12.90 0.71
N VAL A 135 5.48 -12.95 1.69
CA VAL A 135 6.79 -13.58 1.57
C VAL A 135 6.87 -14.73 2.56
N ASN A 136 7.27 -15.89 2.08
CA ASN A 136 7.59 -17.06 2.88
C ASN A 136 9.05 -17.47 2.62
N LYS A 137 9.48 -18.62 3.15
CA LYS A 137 10.88 -19.08 3.00
C LYS A 137 11.31 -19.35 1.55
N SER A 138 10.38 -19.60 0.63
CA SER A 138 10.68 -20.09 -0.72
C SER A 138 10.23 -19.14 -1.82
N SER A 139 9.35 -18.18 -1.51
CA SER A 139 8.76 -17.32 -2.55
C SER A 139 8.28 -15.97 -2.02
N ILE A 140 8.18 -15.02 -2.93
CA ILE A 140 7.43 -13.78 -2.80
C ILE A 140 6.22 -13.86 -3.74
N GLN A 141 5.05 -13.49 -3.24
CA GLN A 141 3.81 -13.45 -4.00
C GLN A 141 3.18 -12.07 -3.88
N LYS A 142 2.92 -11.40 -5.01
CA LYS A 142 2.09 -10.21 -5.06
C LYS A 142 0.64 -10.61 -4.84
N LEU A 143 -0.02 -10.03 -3.84
CA LEU A 143 -1.42 -10.31 -3.48
C LEU A 143 -2.39 -9.29 -4.09
N THR A 144 -1.90 -8.14 -4.56
CA THR A 144 -2.67 -7.10 -5.24
C THR A 144 -2.65 -7.29 -6.75
N GLN A 145 -3.58 -6.65 -7.43
CA GLN A 145 -3.60 -6.52 -8.88
C GLN A 145 -3.46 -5.05 -9.26
N ASP A 146 -2.39 -4.72 -9.97
CA ASP A 146 -2.13 -3.33 -10.32
C ASP A 146 -3.17 -2.79 -11.32
N HIS A 147 -3.67 -1.59 -11.11
CA HIS A 147 -4.52 -0.88 -12.05
C HIS A 147 -3.68 0.05 -12.92
N THR A 148 -2.84 -0.54 -13.79
CA THR A 148 -2.00 0.18 -14.74
C THR A 148 -2.29 -0.25 -16.17
N MET A 149 -1.93 0.61 -17.13
CA MET A 149 -2.05 0.29 -18.57
C MET A 149 -1.29 -0.99 -18.92
N VAL A 150 -0.11 -1.15 -18.35
CA VAL A 150 0.76 -2.32 -18.61
C VAL A 150 0.17 -3.60 -18.03
N GLU A 151 -0.46 -3.56 -16.88
CA GLU A 151 -1.15 -4.73 -16.31
C GLU A 151 -2.32 -5.18 -17.19
N ILE A 152 -3.08 -4.23 -17.76
CA ILE A 152 -4.13 -4.54 -18.73
C ILE A 152 -3.54 -5.22 -19.98
N MET A 153 -2.44 -4.70 -20.53
CA MET A 153 -1.76 -5.29 -21.68
C MET A 153 -1.24 -6.70 -21.41
N LEU A 154 -0.67 -6.93 -20.22
CA LEU A 154 -0.20 -8.26 -19.80
C LEU A 154 -1.35 -9.27 -19.69
N ARG A 155 -2.45 -8.89 -19.05
CA ARG A 155 -3.62 -9.76 -18.87
C ARG A 155 -4.32 -10.05 -20.20
N SER A 156 -4.34 -9.09 -21.11
CA SER A 156 -4.86 -9.25 -22.46
C SER A 156 -3.88 -10.00 -23.38
N LYS A 157 -2.70 -10.42 -22.87
CA LYS A 157 -1.64 -11.09 -23.64
C LYS A 157 -1.13 -10.27 -24.83
N LEU A 158 -1.26 -8.95 -24.77
CA LEU A 158 -0.75 -8.02 -25.79
C LEU A 158 0.77 -7.83 -25.69
N ILE A 159 1.32 -7.97 -24.46
CA ILE A 159 2.76 -7.93 -24.18
C ILE A 159 3.14 -9.03 -23.22
N GLU A 160 4.43 -9.40 -23.19
CA GLU A 160 5.02 -10.34 -22.25
C GLU A 160 5.71 -9.61 -21.08
N LYS A 161 5.94 -10.31 -19.95
CA LYS A 161 6.56 -9.74 -18.74
C LYS A 161 7.85 -8.95 -19.01
N PRO A 162 8.83 -9.44 -19.82
CA PRO A 162 10.08 -8.69 -20.03
C PRO A 162 9.87 -7.32 -20.71
N LEU A 163 8.83 -7.19 -21.56
CA LEU A 163 8.49 -5.91 -22.19
C LEU A 163 7.75 -4.97 -21.22
N ALA A 164 7.00 -5.52 -20.31
CA ALA A 164 6.24 -4.76 -19.32
C ALA A 164 7.15 -3.96 -18.37
N GLU A 165 8.25 -4.54 -17.91
CA GLU A 165 9.17 -3.93 -16.93
C GLU A 165 9.78 -2.62 -17.43
N ASN A 166 10.03 -2.51 -18.73
CA ASN A 166 10.63 -1.33 -19.38
C ASN A 166 9.66 -0.53 -20.24
N HIS A 167 8.36 -0.82 -20.13
CA HIS A 167 7.35 -0.15 -20.95
C HIS A 167 7.22 1.33 -20.59
N PRO A 168 7.12 2.26 -21.58
CA PRO A 168 7.04 3.70 -21.30
C PRO A 168 5.79 4.09 -20.49
N HIS A 169 4.72 3.31 -20.56
CA HIS A 169 3.46 3.54 -19.82
C HIS A 169 3.31 2.66 -18.58
N LYS A 170 4.39 2.11 -18.02
CA LYS A 170 4.30 1.20 -16.86
C LYS A 170 3.69 1.83 -15.60
N ASN A 171 3.86 3.14 -15.44
CA ASN A 171 3.34 3.90 -14.30
C ASN A 171 2.03 4.64 -14.61
N VAL A 172 1.40 4.40 -15.78
CA VAL A 172 0.14 5.04 -16.14
C VAL A 172 -1.01 4.29 -15.47
N LEU A 173 -1.59 4.93 -14.43
CA LEU A 173 -2.72 4.38 -13.71
C LEU A 173 -3.99 4.41 -14.56
N THR A 174 -4.78 3.36 -14.48
CA THR A 174 -6.09 3.22 -15.10
C THR A 174 -7.24 3.38 -14.10
N GLN A 175 -6.94 3.23 -12.79
CA GLN A 175 -7.87 3.50 -11.70
C GLN A 175 -7.11 4.04 -10.48
N TYR A 176 -7.72 5.03 -9.81
CA TYR A 176 -7.28 5.64 -8.56
C TYR A 176 -8.46 6.33 -7.87
N LEU A 177 -8.37 6.57 -6.58
CA LEU A 177 -9.38 7.32 -5.84
C LEU A 177 -9.28 8.81 -6.19
N GLY A 178 -10.39 9.43 -6.59
CA GLY A 178 -10.46 10.78 -7.12
C GLY A 178 -10.73 10.84 -8.63
N MET A 179 -10.99 9.71 -9.28
CA MET A 179 -11.41 9.62 -10.68
C MET A 179 -12.88 10.00 -10.84
N GLU A 180 -13.15 11.05 -11.59
CA GLU A 180 -14.53 11.47 -11.91
C GLU A 180 -15.20 10.54 -12.92
N GLU A 181 -16.53 10.50 -12.87
CA GLU A 181 -17.42 9.83 -13.85
C GLU A 181 -17.10 8.32 -14.08
N THR A 182 -16.33 7.71 -13.17
CA THR A 182 -15.92 6.32 -13.31
C THR A 182 -16.41 5.50 -12.12
N ILE A 183 -17.02 4.36 -12.42
CA ILE A 183 -17.28 3.33 -11.41
C ILE A 183 -15.98 2.58 -11.19
N LEU A 184 -15.34 2.80 -10.06
CA LEU A 184 -14.13 2.10 -9.69
C LEU A 184 -14.41 0.61 -9.48
N GLN A 185 -13.51 -0.22 -9.94
CA GLN A 185 -13.54 -1.67 -9.75
C GLN A 185 -12.35 -2.06 -8.86
N PRO A 186 -12.48 -1.98 -7.54
CA PRO A 186 -11.40 -2.36 -6.65
C PRO A 186 -11.09 -3.85 -6.82
N PHE A 187 -9.83 -4.20 -6.75
CA PHE A 187 -9.45 -5.59 -6.58
C PHE A 187 -9.63 -5.97 -5.11
N ILE A 188 -10.52 -6.90 -4.81
CA ILE A 188 -10.75 -7.44 -3.47
C ILE A 188 -10.60 -8.95 -3.53
N CYS A 189 -9.73 -9.51 -2.70
CA CYS A 189 -9.48 -10.94 -2.68
C CYS A 189 -9.24 -11.45 -1.25
N GLU A 190 -9.85 -12.60 -0.95
CA GLU A 190 -9.60 -13.33 0.29
C GLU A 190 -8.52 -14.39 0.05
N TYR A 191 -7.55 -14.45 0.95
CA TYR A 191 -6.45 -15.39 0.91
C TYR A 191 -6.45 -16.32 2.12
N GLU A 192 -5.70 -17.41 2.00
CA GLU A 192 -5.48 -18.35 3.09
C GLU A 192 -4.91 -17.67 4.34
N LYS A 193 -5.20 -18.28 5.49
CA LYS A 193 -4.71 -17.83 6.80
C LYS A 193 -3.20 -17.61 6.81
N MET A 194 -2.80 -16.64 7.61
CA MET A 194 -1.38 -16.43 7.91
C MET A 194 -0.76 -17.69 8.51
N GLN A 195 0.45 -17.98 8.09
CA GLN A 195 1.27 -19.03 8.66
C GLN A 195 2.41 -18.46 9.48
N TYR A 196 2.91 -19.23 10.44
CA TYR A 196 4.12 -18.87 11.16
C TYR A 196 5.30 -18.71 10.20
N GLY A 197 5.97 -17.58 10.31
CA GLY A 197 7.09 -17.22 9.46
C GLY A 197 6.73 -16.44 8.20
N ASP A 198 5.45 -16.27 7.90
CA ASP A 198 5.04 -15.34 6.84
C ASP A 198 5.48 -13.92 7.17
N ILE A 199 5.83 -13.19 6.12
CA ILE A 199 6.08 -11.76 6.18
C ILE A 199 5.18 -11.11 5.13
N PHE A 200 4.42 -10.08 5.53
CA PHE A 200 3.66 -9.26 4.59
C PHE A 200 4.36 -7.91 4.44
N LEU A 201 4.41 -7.43 3.21
CA LEU A 201 4.89 -6.10 2.86
C LEU A 201 3.78 -5.36 2.13
N LEU A 202 3.35 -4.22 2.68
CA LEU A 202 2.56 -3.22 1.95
C LEU A 202 3.52 -2.10 1.55
N CYS A 203 3.40 -1.56 0.33
CA CYS A 203 4.25 -0.45 -0.09
C CYS A 203 3.64 0.38 -1.22
N SER A 204 4.04 1.66 -1.29
CA SER A 204 3.88 2.51 -2.47
C SER A 204 4.86 2.11 -3.58
N ASP A 205 4.68 2.67 -4.76
CA ASP A 205 5.49 2.38 -5.94
C ASP A 205 6.95 2.85 -5.80
N GLY A 206 7.23 3.88 -4.99
CA GLY A 206 8.58 4.38 -4.71
C GLY A 206 9.52 3.31 -4.14
N LEU A 207 9.00 2.25 -3.51
CA LEU A 207 9.81 1.10 -3.13
C LEU A 207 10.08 0.19 -4.33
N THR A 208 9.07 -0.07 -5.16
CA THR A 208 9.11 -1.10 -6.22
C THR A 208 9.65 -0.57 -7.55
N GLU A 209 9.68 0.75 -7.75
CA GLU A 209 10.21 1.37 -8.98
C GLU A 209 11.66 0.92 -9.28
N LYS A 210 12.49 0.80 -8.26
CA LYS A 210 13.92 0.46 -8.37
C LYS A 210 14.29 -0.92 -7.79
N ASN A 211 13.34 -1.63 -7.19
CA ASN A 211 13.57 -2.93 -6.58
C ASN A 211 12.68 -3.99 -7.24
N SER A 212 13.29 -4.97 -7.91
CA SER A 212 12.56 -6.12 -8.45
C SER A 212 12.01 -7.01 -7.33
N GLU A 213 11.01 -7.83 -7.63
CA GLU A 213 10.44 -8.80 -6.67
C GLU A 213 11.51 -9.73 -6.09
N GLN A 214 12.48 -10.17 -6.91
CA GLN A 214 13.59 -10.99 -6.44
C GLN A 214 14.47 -10.25 -5.43
N GLN A 215 14.79 -8.99 -5.67
CA GLN A 215 15.58 -8.18 -4.74
C GLN A 215 14.81 -7.93 -3.44
N LEU A 216 13.50 -7.68 -3.51
CA LEU A 216 12.65 -7.58 -2.32
C LEU A 216 12.64 -8.90 -1.53
N PHE A 217 12.49 -10.04 -2.22
CA PHE A 217 12.55 -11.35 -1.59
C PHE A 217 13.86 -11.56 -0.84
N ASP A 218 15.00 -11.29 -1.47
CA ASP A 218 16.33 -11.49 -0.89
C ASP A 218 16.55 -10.61 0.36
N MET A 219 16.05 -9.38 0.36
CA MET A 219 16.14 -8.47 1.50
C MET A 219 15.18 -8.85 2.64
N ILE A 220 13.98 -9.33 2.33
CA ILE A 220 12.94 -9.66 3.31
C ILE A 220 13.18 -11.03 3.94
N ASN A 221 13.64 -12.01 3.17
CA ASN A 221 13.81 -13.41 3.61
C ASN A 221 15.01 -13.63 4.54
N GLN A 222 15.59 -12.57 5.08
CA GLN A 222 16.67 -12.63 6.05
C GLN A 222 16.12 -12.83 7.47
N LYS A 223 16.96 -13.38 8.38
CA LYS A 223 16.58 -13.56 9.79
C LYS A 223 16.61 -12.23 10.57
N HIS A 224 15.90 -11.22 10.07
CA HIS A 224 15.83 -9.90 10.68
C HIS A 224 14.47 -9.64 11.35
N SER A 225 14.42 -8.65 12.24
CA SER A 225 13.18 -8.12 12.79
C SER A 225 12.42 -7.33 11.70
N ALA A 226 11.11 -7.16 11.86
CA ALA A 226 10.31 -6.32 10.96
C ALA A 226 10.90 -4.89 10.86
N LYS A 227 11.42 -4.37 11.97
CA LYS A 227 12.09 -3.06 12.03
C LYS A 227 13.35 -3.01 11.15
N GLN A 228 14.19 -4.06 11.21
CA GLN A 228 15.42 -4.09 10.43
C GLN A 228 15.12 -4.28 8.94
N ILE A 229 14.15 -5.13 8.59
CA ILE A 229 13.69 -5.32 7.21
C ILE A 229 13.19 -3.99 6.64
N ALA A 230 12.31 -3.29 7.34
CA ALA A 230 11.77 -2.01 6.90
C ALA A 230 12.88 -0.97 6.63
N LYS A 231 13.85 -0.87 7.55
CA LYS A 231 15.00 0.05 7.38
C LYS A 231 15.87 -0.32 6.19
N ASN A 232 16.18 -1.61 6.01
CA ASN A 232 17.00 -2.08 4.89
C ASN A 232 16.34 -1.78 3.54
N LEU A 233 15.02 -1.95 3.43
CA LEU A 233 14.26 -1.65 2.22
C LEU A 233 14.32 -0.15 1.87
N ILE A 234 14.15 0.74 2.85
CA ILE A 234 14.30 2.19 2.64
C ILE A 234 15.71 2.55 2.20
N ILE A 235 16.75 2.04 2.90
CA ILE A 235 18.15 2.31 2.56
C ILE A 235 18.47 1.85 1.14
N ALA A 236 18.05 0.64 0.76
CA ALA A 236 18.26 0.10 -0.58
C ALA A 236 17.62 0.99 -1.68
N SER A 237 16.43 1.56 -1.41
CA SER A 237 15.78 2.47 -2.35
C SER A 237 16.49 3.82 -2.45
N ILE A 238 16.97 4.35 -1.32
CA ILE A 238 17.77 5.59 -1.29
C ILE A 238 19.08 5.41 -2.07
N ASP A 239 19.78 4.29 -1.87
CA ASP A 239 21.03 3.97 -2.55
C ASP A 239 20.85 3.84 -4.07
N LYS A 240 19.69 3.36 -4.50
CA LYS A 240 19.27 3.28 -5.92
C LYS A 240 18.74 4.61 -6.47
N LYS A 241 18.75 5.67 -5.68
CA LYS A 241 18.32 7.02 -6.06
C LYS A 241 16.86 7.06 -6.56
N THR A 242 15.97 6.38 -5.85
CA THR A 242 14.53 6.53 -6.13
C THR A 242 14.14 8.00 -6.01
N LYS A 243 13.27 8.45 -6.91
CA LYS A 243 12.88 9.87 -6.99
C LYS A 243 11.55 10.15 -6.29
N ASP A 244 10.91 9.12 -5.77
CA ASP A 244 9.59 9.23 -5.16
C ASP A 244 9.61 9.15 -3.64
N ASN A 245 8.47 9.44 -3.03
CA ASN A 245 8.18 9.11 -1.65
C ASN A 245 8.23 7.59 -1.48
N ILE A 246 8.59 7.09 -0.30
CA ILE A 246 8.68 5.67 -0.03
C ILE A 246 7.90 5.36 1.23
N THR A 247 6.79 4.66 1.08
CA THR A 247 5.98 4.22 2.22
C THR A 247 5.87 2.71 2.24
N LEU A 248 6.08 2.12 3.41
CA LEU A 248 5.99 0.67 3.58
C LEU A 248 5.54 0.26 4.98
N ILE A 249 4.90 -0.90 5.06
CA ILE A 249 4.55 -1.58 6.31
C ILE A 249 5.00 -3.03 6.20
N VAL A 250 5.87 -3.47 7.11
CA VAL A 250 6.36 -4.86 7.22
C VAL A 250 5.68 -5.53 8.40
N LEU A 251 5.01 -6.66 8.15
CA LEU A 251 4.40 -7.49 9.18
C LEU A 251 5.08 -8.86 9.19
N LYS A 252 5.64 -9.27 10.30
CA LYS A 252 6.24 -10.59 10.48
C LYS A 252 5.40 -11.42 11.45
N VAL A 253 5.02 -12.64 11.03
CA VAL A 253 4.16 -13.54 11.80
C VAL A 253 4.97 -14.41 12.73
N GLY A 254 4.74 -14.26 14.04
CA GLY A 254 5.40 -15.05 15.10
C GLY A 254 4.50 -16.12 15.70
N LYS A 255 5.13 -17.18 16.25
CA LYS A 255 4.48 -18.31 16.92
C LYS A 255 4.41 -18.09 18.45
N GLY A 256 3.33 -18.58 19.07
CA GLY A 256 3.18 -18.54 20.53
C GLY A 256 2.30 -17.41 21.04
N ILE A 257 2.29 -17.24 22.37
CA ILE A 257 1.61 -16.15 23.08
C ILE A 257 2.66 -15.06 23.32
N PHE A 258 2.27 -13.85 23.02
CA PHE A 258 3.05 -12.66 23.38
C PHE A 258 2.52 -12.13 24.68
#